data_74935ca618be616c01a3f99780ee581c
#
_entry.id   74935ca618be616c01a3f99780ee581c
#
_cell.length_a   1.000
_cell.length_b   1.000
_cell.length_c   1.000
_cell.angle_alpha   90.00
_cell.angle_beta   90.00
_cell.angle_gamma   90.00
#
_symmetry.space_group_name_H-M   'P 1'
#
loop_
_entity.id
_entity.type
_entity.pdbx_description
1 polymer ?
#
loop_
_entity_poly.entity_id
_entity_poly.type
_entity_poly.pdbx_seq_one_letter_code
_entity_poly.pdbx_strand_id
1 'polypeptide(L)' 'MEYKVGHLKVSIFRIKNRKGYAAICCDHLTEGRTPQEAHARMVKAIRRTNRKEKY' A
#
# COMPACT_ATOMS: atom_id res chain seq x y z
N MET A 1 -2.76 12.06 1.80
CA MET A 1 -3.96 11.24 1.95
C MET A 1 -3.68 10.05 2.83
N GLU A 2 -4.60 9.74 3.71
CA GLU A 2 -4.47 8.59 4.57
C GLU A 2 -5.45 7.50 4.17
N TYR A 3 -4.95 6.31 4.06
CA TYR A 3 -5.76 5.13 3.78
C TYR A 3 -5.53 4.11 4.88
N LYS A 4 -6.46 3.19 5.01
CA LYS A 4 -6.35 2.14 6.02
C LYS A 4 -6.60 0.78 5.41
N VAL A 5 -5.92 -0.21 5.95
CA VAL A 5 -6.18 -1.61 5.64
C VAL A 5 -6.39 -2.30 6.98
N GLY A 6 -7.65 -2.59 7.31
CA GLY A 6 -7.95 -3.08 8.64
C GLY A 6 -7.59 -2.06 9.70
N HIS A 7 -6.69 -2.42 10.60
CA HIS A 7 -6.19 -1.52 11.64
C HIS A 7 -4.93 -0.77 11.23
N LEU A 8 -4.40 -1.04 10.06
CA LEU A 8 -3.12 -0.50 9.64
C LEU A 8 -3.33 0.79 8.87
N LYS A 9 -2.52 1.78 9.20
CA LYS A 9 -2.51 3.04 8.47
C LYS A 9 -1.58 2.91 7.27
N VAL A 10 -2.07 3.35 6.12
CA VAL A 10 -1.29 3.32 4.88
C VAL A 10 -0.98 4.76 4.48
N SER A 11 0.28 5.07 4.31
CA SER A 11 0.71 6.39 3.83
C SER A 11 0.80 6.35 2.31
N ILE A 12 0.09 7.26 1.65
CA ILE A 12 0.11 7.36 0.20
C ILE A 12 0.60 8.74 -0.17
N PHE A 13 1.59 8.80 -1.06
CA PHE A 13 2.17 10.06 -1.49
C PHE A 13 2.50 10.00 -2.97
N ARG A 14 2.64 11.19 -3.56
CA ARG A 14 2.99 11.32 -4.97
C ARG A 14 4.48 11.14 -5.15
N ILE A 15 4.86 10.38 -6.17
CA ILE A 15 6.26 10.17 -6.49
C ILE A 15 6.78 11.39 -7.26
N LYS A 16 7.89 11.95 -6.79
CA LYS A 16 8.41 13.20 -7.35
C LYS A 16 8.98 13.05 -8.75
N ASN A 17 9.67 11.96 -9.01
CA ASN A 17 10.43 11.81 -10.25
C ASN A 17 9.67 11.05 -11.33
N ARG A 18 8.46 10.60 -11.04
CA ARG A 18 7.64 9.85 -11.98
C ARG A 18 6.18 10.18 -11.75
N LYS A 19 5.39 9.94 -12.77
CA LYS A 19 3.94 10.03 -12.61
C LYS A 19 3.46 8.80 -11.86
N GLY A 20 2.81 9.02 -10.73
CA GLY A 20 2.29 7.91 -9.96
C GLY A 20 2.29 8.20 -8.49
N TYR A 21 1.83 7.21 -7.74
CA TYR A 21 1.72 7.30 -6.29
C TYR A 21 2.33 6.07 -5.66
N ALA A 22 2.85 6.24 -4.47
CA ALA A 22 3.41 5.14 -3.70
C ALA A 22 2.63 4.99 -2.41
N ALA A 23 2.49 3.75 -1.94
CA ALA A 23 1.85 3.45 -0.68
C ALA A 23 2.84 2.72 0.20
N ILE A 24 2.94 3.13 1.45
CA ILE A 24 3.82 2.49 2.42
C ILE A 24 2.99 2.09 3.63
N CYS A 25 3.14 0.85 4.05
CA CYS A 25 2.49 0.33 5.25
C CYS A 25 3.34 -0.79 5.81
N CYS A 26 3.74 -0.65 7.08
CA CYS A 26 4.63 -1.62 7.72
C CYS A 26 5.90 -1.76 6.89
N ASP A 27 6.21 -2.96 6.43
CA ASP A 27 7.40 -3.20 5.61
C ASP A 27 7.08 -3.30 4.12
N HIS A 28 5.87 -2.91 3.73
CA HIS A 28 5.43 -3.02 2.35
C HIS A 28 5.50 -1.69 1.63
N LEU A 29 5.90 -1.75 0.38
CA LEU A 29 5.90 -0.59 -0.51
C LEU A 29 5.25 -1.01 -1.81
N THR A 30 4.20 -0.31 -2.20
CA THR A 30 3.54 -0.54 -3.48
C THR A 30 3.41 0.76 -4.24
N GLU A 31 3.22 0.66 -5.54
CA GLU A 31 3.06 1.81 -6.41
C GLU A 31 1.85 1.63 -7.32
N GLY A 32 1.31 2.73 -7.78
CA GLY A 32 0.21 2.74 -8.72
C GLY A 32 0.12 4.08 -9.40
N ARG A 33 -0.69 4.15 -10.46
CA ARG A 33 -0.88 5.40 -11.18
C ARG A 33 -1.80 6.36 -10.45
N THR A 34 -2.64 5.84 -9.59
CA THR A 34 -3.56 6.63 -8.78
C THR A 34 -3.42 6.20 -7.33
N PRO A 35 -3.87 7.06 -6.39
CA PRO A 35 -3.87 6.65 -4.98
C PRO A 35 -4.67 5.39 -4.74
N GLN A 36 -5.80 5.25 -5.41
CA GLN A 36 -6.64 4.07 -5.27
C GLN A 36 -5.92 2.81 -5.74
N GLU A 37 -5.19 2.92 -6.84
CA GLU A 37 -4.45 1.76 -7.36
C GLU A 37 -3.33 1.36 -6.40
N ALA A 38 -2.58 2.34 -5.90
CA ALA A 38 -1.52 2.06 -4.93
C ALA A 38 -2.10 1.39 -3.69
N HIS A 39 -3.24 1.89 -3.22
CA HIS A 39 -3.92 1.32 -2.06
C HIS A 39 -4.37 -0.12 -2.34
N ALA A 40 -4.97 -0.36 -3.49
CA ALA A 40 -5.45 -1.70 -3.84
C ALA A 40 -4.29 -2.70 -3.85
N ARG A 41 -3.16 -2.30 -4.39
CA ARG A 41 -1.98 -3.15 -4.40
C ARG A 41 -1.45 -3.41 -2.99
N MET A 42 -1.52 -2.39 -2.14
CA MET A 42 -1.12 -2.54 -0.74
C MET A 42 -2.02 -3.53 -0.01
N VAL A 43 -3.32 -3.46 -0.25
CA VAL A 43 -4.27 -4.41 0.36
C VAL A 43 -3.88 -5.84 0.01
N LYS A 44 -3.58 -6.08 -1.26
CA LYS A 44 -3.17 -7.42 -1.70
C LYS A 44 -1.87 -7.85 -1.05
N ALA A 45 -0.90 -6.95 -0.96
CA ALA A 45 0.39 -7.27 -0.36
C ALA A 45 0.23 -7.66 1.11
N ILE A 46 -0.58 -6.91 1.84
CA ILE A 46 -0.81 -7.17 3.25
C ILE A 46 -1.53 -8.50 3.45
N ARG A 47 -2.52 -8.78 2.60
CA ARG A 47 -3.25 -10.03 2.68
C ARG A 47 -2.33 -11.23 2.45
N ARG A 48 -1.42 -11.12 1.50
CA ARG A 48 -0.48 -12.19 1.23
C ARG A 48 0.45 -12.43 2.40
N THR A 49 0.91 -11.36 3.03
CA THR A 49 1.78 -11.46 4.20
C THR A 49 1.05 -12.12 5.36
N ASN A 50 -0.19 -11.71 5.61
CA ASN A 50 -0.99 -12.29 6.68
C ASN A 50 -1.19 -13.79 6.47
N ARG A 51 -1.39 -14.21 5.24
CA ARG A 51 -1.52 -15.63 4.94
C ARG A 51 -0.28 -16.41 5.29
N LYS A 52 0.88 -15.85 4.97
CA LYS A 52 2.14 -16.53 5.22
C LYS A 52 2.44 -16.64 6.71
N GLU A 53 1.95 -15.71 7.50
CA GLU A 53 2.23 -15.69 8.91
C GLU A 53 1.32 -16.62 9.71
N LYS A 54 0.34 -17.20 9.08
CA LYS A 54 -0.53 -18.16 9.73
C LYS A 54 0.05 -19.55 9.59
N TYR A 55 0.74 -19.96 10.56
CA TYR A 55 1.23 -21.34 10.66
C TYR A 55 0.61 -22.00 11.83
#